data_3176dffcfd980e155f42eab847b6b583
#
_entry.id   3176dffcfd980e155f42eab847b6b583
#
_cell.length_a   1.000
_cell.length_b   1.000
_cell.length_c   1.000
_cell.angle_alpha   90.00
_cell.angle_beta   90.00
_cell.angle_gamma   90.00
#
_symmetry.space_group_name_H-M   'P 1'
#
loop_
_entity.id
_entity.type
_entity.pdbx_description
1 polymer ?
#
loop_
_entity_poly.entity_id
_entity_poly.type
_entity_poly.pdbx_seq_one_letter_code
_entity_poly.pdbx_strand_id
1 'polypeptide(L)'
;MLKKKVRDAVNTNFRTVLIRRPCVTVNYLSGGKVAYHVDLAVYSRDANGTLYLAKGKENSAEEHRIWEVSDPKALTKLVCGAFSDSDELAQYRRCIRYLKRWRQWQFTGSGAPLSIALTVAALNWFKPNFNNSGKPVDLLAMLNWVEAMLGQFTYEWSQADGMHERLKVMLPVAPYTEPPRDSWRPVGLSQATTMAV
;
A
#
# COMPACT_ATOMS: atom_id res chain seq x y z
N MET A 1 19.90 11.78 11.30
CA MET A 1 19.76 12.89 12.26
C MET A 1 18.31 13.36 12.41
N LEU A 2 17.55 13.67 11.34
CA LEU A 2 16.17 14.19 11.43
C LEU A 2 15.18 13.21 12.10
N LYS A 3 15.18 11.93 11.72
CA LYS A 3 14.32 10.90 12.36
C LYS A 3 14.59 10.72 13.85
N LYS A 4 15.84 10.86 14.30
CA LYS A 4 16.18 10.84 15.75
C LYS A 4 15.52 12.00 16.48
N LYS A 5 15.54 13.21 15.93
CA LYS A 5 14.84 14.37 16.52
C LYS A 5 13.33 14.14 16.64
N VAL A 6 12.70 13.54 15.60
CA VAL A 6 11.29 13.18 15.66
C VAL A 6 11.02 12.13 16.74
N ARG A 7 11.85 11.07 16.82
CA ARG A 7 11.75 10.06 17.89
C ARG A 7 11.81 10.70 19.27
N ASP A 8 12.82 11.52 19.50
CA ASP A 8 13.08 12.11 20.82
C ASP A 8 11.94 13.05 21.25
N ALA A 9 11.32 13.75 20.29
CA ALA A 9 10.18 14.63 20.54
C ALA A 9 8.88 13.90 20.90
N VAL A 10 8.69 12.66 20.45
CA VAL A 10 7.42 11.89 20.65
C VAL A 10 7.56 10.72 21.60
N ASN A 11 8.78 10.43 22.10
CA ASN A 11 9.00 9.33 23.04
C ASN A 11 8.51 9.70 24.44
N THR A 12 7.63 8.87 25.01
CA THR A 12 7.05 9.04 26.36
C THR A 12 6.78 7.68 27.00
N ASN A 13 6.47 7.65 28.29
CA ASN A 13 6.21 6.41 29.04
C ASN A 13 5.03 5.57 28.51
N PHE A 14 4.12 6.18 27.71
CA PHE A 14 2.95 5.49 27.11
C PHE A 14 3.14 5.13 25.66
N ARG A 15 4.32 5.38 25.09
CA ARG A 15 4.61 5.18 23.69
C ARG A 15 5.99 4.58 23.52
N THR A 16 6.13 3.68 22.55
CA THR A 16 7.45 3.26 22.06
C THR A 16 7.64 3.75 20.64
N VAL A 17 8.85 4.18 20.31
CA VAL A 17 9.16 4.80 19.03
C VAL A 17 10.25 4.01 18.32
N LEU A 18 9.97 3.61 17.08
CA LEU A 18 10.86 2.84 16.24
C LEU A 18 11.21 3.61 14.97
N ILE A 19 12.50 3.73 14.66
CA ILE A 19 12.95 4.28 13.38
C ILE A 19 12.95 3.14 12.36
N ARG A 20 11.96 3.15 11.48
CA ARG A 20 11.87 2.23 10.35
C ARG A 20 12.48 2.85 9.10
N ARG A 21 12.69 2.04 8.05
CA ARG A 21 13.31 2.54 6.83
C ARG A 21 12.55 3.72 6.21
N PRO A 22 11.21 3.66 5.98
CA PRO A 22 10.48 4.77 5.35
C PRO A 22 9.92 5.79 6.35
N CYS A 23 9.83 5.48 7.66
CA CYS A 23 9.09 6.28 8.63
C CYS A 23 9.65 6.19 10.06
N VAL A 24 9.09 6.99 10.94
CA VAL A 24 9.18 6.81 12.39
C VAL A 24 7.84 6.26 12.85
N THR A 25 7.84 5.03 13.37
CA THR A 25 6.63 4.37 13.89
C THR A 25 6.49 4.68 15.38
N VAL A 26 5.38 5.27 15.75
CA VAL A 26 4.99 5.55 17.14
C VAL A 26 3.93 4.52 17.55
N ASN A 27 4.29 3.59 18.44
CA ASN A 27 3.36 2.63 18.98
C ASN A 27 2.71 3.18 20.25
N TYR A 28 1.39 3.13 20.32
CA TYR A 28 0.62 3.46 21.50
C TYR A 28 0.29 2.19 22.28
N LEU A 29 0.62 2.18 23.57
CA LEU A 29 0.50 1.01 24.43
C LEU A 29 -0.79 1.07 25.25
N SER A 30 -1.45 -0.08 25.40
CA SER A 30 -2.54 -0.31 26.33
C SER A 30 -2.33 -1.66 27.00
N GLY A 31 -2.29 -1.70 28.34
CA GLY A 31 -1.98 -2.92 29.08
C GLY A 31 -0.61 -3.57 28.75
N GLY A 32 0.40 -2.74 28.42
CA GLY A 32 1.73 -3.20 28.05
C GLY A 32 1.86 -3.78 26.62
N LYS A 33 0.76 -3.79 25.84
CA LYS A 33 0.74 -4.26 24.44
C LYS A 33 0.47 -3.10 23.49
N VAL A 34 0.95 -3.20 22.25
CA VAL A 34 0.68 -2.22 21.20
C VAL A 34 -0.79 -2.32 20.81
N ALA A 35 -1.55 -1.27 21.10
CA ALA A 35 -2.98 -1.15 20.74
C ALA A 35 -3.12 -0.67 19.28
N TYR A 36 -2.35 0.34 18.89
CA TYR A 36 -2.26 0.87 17.53
C TYR A 36 -0.93 1.60 17.33
N HIS A 37 -0.61 1.90 16.10
CA HIS A 37 0.58 2.69 15.77
C HIS A 37 0.27 3.78 14.74
N VAL A 38 1.12 4.80 14.73
CA VAL A 38 1.12 5.89 13.74
C VAL A 38 2.49 5.95 13.09
N ASP A 39 2.52 5.95 11.76
CA ASP A 39 3.73 6.09 10.98
C ASP A 39 3.90 7.55 10.54
N LEU A 40 5.01 8.17 10.97
CA LEU A 40 5.37 9.53 10.62
C LEU A 40 6.43 9.49 9.52
N ALA A 41 6.04 9.78 8.28
CA ALA A 41 6.95 9.93 7.18
C ALA A 41 7.67 11.28 7.28
N VAL A 42 9.01 11.27 7.16
CA VAL A 42 9.85 12.46 7.31
C VAL A 42 10.32 12.92 5.94
N TYR A 43 9.92 14.13 5.57
CA TYR A 43 10.25 14.74 4.28
C TYR A 43 11.17 15.95 4.43
N SER A 44 11.99 16.16 3.41
CA SER A 44 12.64 17.43 3.11
C SER A 44 12.05 18.01 1.82
N ARG A 45 12.07 19.33 1.67
CA ARG A 45 11.68 20.02 0.45
C ARG A 45 12.85 20.83 -0.06
N ASP A 46 13.14 20.76 -1.35
CA ASP A 46 14.13 21.63 -1.98
C ASP A 46 13.53 23.01 -2.38
N ALA A 47 14.37 23.87 -2.95
CA ALA A 47 13.96 25.20 -3.40
C ALA A 47 12.92 25.18 -4.52
N ASN A 48 12.85 24.09 -5.30
CA ASN A 48 11.90 23.88 -6.39
C ASN A 48 10.57 23.27 -5.91
N GLY A 49 10.47 22.96 -4.60
CA GLY A 49 9.27 22.37 -4.02
C GLY A 49 9.22 20.85 -4.07
N THR A 50 10.24 20.18 -4.62
CA THR A 50 10.32 18.71 -4.70
C THR A 50 10.44 18.13 -3.30
N LEU A 51 9.66 17.08 -3.02
CA LEU A 51 9.68 16.38 -1.74
C LEU A 51 10.60 15.15 -1.81
N TYR A 52 11.39 14.98 -0.77
CA TYR A 52 12.31 13.87 -0.59
C TYR A 52 11.99 13.14 0.70
N LEU A 53 11.68 11.86 0.62
CA LEU A 53 11.44 11.00 1.77
C LEU A 53 12.78 10.54 2.37
N ALA A 54 12.95 10.72 3.67
CA ALA A 54 14.10 10.20 4.40
C ALA A 54 13.99 8.68 4.56
N LYS A 55 14.84 7.91 3.88
CA LYS A 55 14.96 6.45 4.04
C LYS A 55 16.19 6.07 4.85
N GLY A 56 16.06 5.04 5.67
CA GLY A 56 17.13 4.48 6.52
C GLY A 56 16.63 4.16 7.92
N LYS A 57 17.14 3.08 8.51
CA LYS A 57 16.94 2.71 9.92
C LYS A 57 17.94 3.45 10.80
N GLU A 58 17.80 3.38 12.12
CA GLU A 58 18.65 4.08 13.07
C GLU A 58 20.16 3.78 12.89
N ASN A 59 20.50 2.51 12.71
CA ASN A 59 21.86 2.01 12.57
C ASN A 59 22.19 1.55 11.13
N SER A 60 21.48 2.07 10.13
CA SER A 60 21.84 1.79 8.74
C SER A 60 23.19 2.36 8.39
N ALA A 61 23.95 1.64 7.57
CA ALA A 61 25.14 2.17 6.91
C ALA A 61 24.79 3.41 6.05
N GLU A 62 25.77 4.22 5.72
CA GLU A 62 25.56 5.53 5.08
C GLU A 62 24.88 5.38 3.71
N GLU A 63 25.29 4.40 2.93
CA GLU A 63 24.72 4.05 1.62
C GLU A 63 23.22 3.69 1.66
N HIS A 64 22.71 3.32 2.83
CA HIS A 64 21.30 3.01 3.05
C HIS A 64 20.49 4.18 3.64
N ARG A 65 21.15 5.34 3.88
CA ARG A 65 20.54 6.58 4.37
C ARG A 65 20.35 7.54 3.22
N ILE A 66 19.28 7.33 2.45
CA ILE A 66 19.03 8.09 1.23
C ILE A 66 17.82 9.03 1.35
N TRP A 67 17.84 10.07 0.56
CA TRP A 67 16.69 10.89 0.26
C TRP A 67 16.11 10.44 -1.08
N GLU A 68 14.88 9.95 -1.06
CA GLU A 68 14.20 9.49 -2.27
C GLU A 68 13.10 10.45 -2.66
N VAL A 69 13.09 10.86 -3.92
CA VAL A 69 11.99 11.69 -4.46
C VAL A 69 10.67 10.96 -4.24
N SER A 70 9.68 11.65 -3.70
CA SER A 70 8.37 11.08 -3.38
C SER A 70 7.30 12.15 -3.41
N ASP A 71 6.18 11.89 -4.09
CA ASP A 71 5.06 12.82 -4.15
C ASP A 71 3.75 12.19 -3.64
N PRO A 72 3.57 12.09 -2.31
CA PRO A 72 2.35 11.55 -1.73
C PRO A 72 1.12 12.43 -1.98
N LYS A 73 1.31 13.74 -2.23
CA LYS A 73 0.20 14.65 -2.52
C LYS A 73 -0.35 14.42 -3.92
N ALA A 74 0.52 14.21 -4.92
CA ALA A 74 0.10 13.86 -6.26
C ALA A 74 -0.67 12.54 -6.28
N LEU A 75 -0.20 11.50 -5.55
CA LEU A 75 -0.95 10.25 -5.43
C LEU A 75 -2.33 10.45 -4.81
N THR A 76 -2.41 11.22 -3.72
CA THR A 76 -3.69 11.55 -3.08
C THR A 76 -4.62 12.28 -4.07
N LYS A 77 -4.10 13.24 -4.82
CA LYS A 77 -4.87 13.97 -5.84
C LYS A 77 -5.40 13.03 -6.92
N LEU A 78 -4.58 12.11 -7.42
CA LEU A 78 -5.01 11.10 -8.41
C LEU A 78 -6.12 10.20 -7.86
N VAL A 79 -5.96 9.67 -6.66
CA VAL A 79 -6.96 8.79 -6.02
C VAL A 79 -8.27 9.53 -5.73
N CYS A 80 -8.17 10.79 -5.29
CA CYS A 80 -9.36 11.61 -4.99
C CYS A 80 -10.07 12.12 -6.25
N GLY A 81 -9.37 12.24 -7.37
CA GLY A 81 -9.89 12.68 -8.66
C GLY A 81 -9.96 11.58 -9.71
N ALA A 82 -9.99 10.29 -9.31
CA ALA A 82 -10.00 9.17 -10.26
C ALA A 82 -11.22 9.17 -11.19
N PHE A 83 -12.33 9.73 -10.74
CA PHE A 83 -13.57 9.88 -11.49
C PHE A 83 -14.13 11.28 -11.27
N SER A 84 -14.69 11.88 -12.32
CA SER A 84 -15.35 13.19 -12.26
C SER A 84 -16.77 13.09 -11.69
N ASP A 85 -17.46 11.98 -11.93
CA ASP A 85 -18.77 11.70 -11.37
C ASP A 85 -18.65 11.27 -9.89
N SER A 86 -19.53 11.83 -9.04
CA SER A 86 -19.50 11.59 -7.59
C SER A 86 -19.87 10.17 -7.19
N ASP A 87 -20.80 9.54 -7.91
CA ASP A 87 -21.29 8.19 -7.61
C ASP A 87 -20.28 7.14 -8.07
N GLU A 88 -19.64 7.36 -9.23
CA GLU A 88 -18.50 6.56 -9.69
C GLU A 88 -17.34 6.62 -8.69
N LEU A 89 -16.97 7.83 -8.26
CA LEU A 89 -15.91 8.01 -7.26
C LEU A 89 -16.26 7.38 -5.91
N ALA A 90 -17.53 7.47 -5.50
CA ALA A 90 -18.01 6.83 -4.28
C ALA A 90 -17.95 5.31 -4.39
N GLN A 91 -18.34 4.71 -5.52
CA GLN A 91 -18.24 3.28 -5.77
C GLN A 91 -16.78 2.81 -5.78
N TYR A 92 -15.91 3.50 -6.51
CA TYR A 92 -14.47 3.25 -6.53
C TYR A 92 -13.86 3.18 -5.12
N ARG A 93 -14.14 4.18 -4.29
CA ARG A 93 -13.65 4.23 -2.91
C ARG A 93 -14.20 3.12 -2.02
N ARG A 94 -15.48 2.71 -2.22
CA ARG A 94 -16.08 1.60 -1.48
C ARG A 94 -15.41 0.28 -1.86
N CYS A 95 -15.26 0.00 -3.15
CA CYS A 95 -14.66 -1.24 -3.65
C CYS A 95 -13.20 -1.39 -3.18
N ILE A 96 -12.40 -0.31 -3.20
CA ILE A 96 -11.05 -0.34 -2.61
C ILE A 96 -11.09 -0.72 -1.12
N ARG A 97 -12.01 -0.16 -0.34
CA ARG A 97 -12.14 -0.49 1.09
C ARG A 97 -12.54 -1.94 1.31
N TYR A 98 -13.44 -2.47 0.50
CA TYR A 98 -13.87 -3.87 0.56
C TYR A 98 -12.70 -4.81 0.29
N LEU A 99 -11.95 -4.59 -0.78
CA LEU A 99 -10.80 -5.42 -1.13
C LEU A 99 -9.68 -5.34 -0.08
N LYS A 100 -9.40 -4.15 0.48
CA LYS A 100 -8.46 -3.98 1.60
C LYS A 100 -8.94 -4.70 2.86
N ARG A 101 -10.24 -4.69 3.15
CA ARG A 101 -10.81 -5.40 4.30
C ARG A 101 -10.73 -6.92 4.11
N TRP A 102 -11.10 -7.42 2.92
CA TRP A 102 -10.93 -8.82 2.55
C TRP A 102 -9.47 -9.26 2.72
N ARG A 103 -8.52 -8.48 2.21
CA ARG A 103 -7.09 -8.73 2.40
C ARG A 103 -6.70 -8.90 3.88
N GLN A 104 -7.20 -8.05 4.77
CA GLN A 104 -6.88 -8.14 6.21
C GLN A 104 -7.40 -9.44 6.84
N TRP A 105 -8.48 -10.00 6.31
CA TRP A 105 -9.05 -11.24 6.80
C TRP A 105 -8.35 -12.48 6.24
N GLN A 106 -8.00 -12.44 4.98
CA GLN A 106 -7.40 -13.60 4.29
C GLN A 106 -5.92 -13.77 4.59
N PHE A 107 -5.20 -12.70 4.90
CA PHE A 107 -3.75 -12.74 5.08
C PHE A 107 -3.38 -12.35 6.50
N THR A 108 -2.96 -13.34 7.30
CA THR A 108 -2.51 -13.13 8.69
C THR A 108 -0.98 -13.04 8.83
N GLY A 109 -0.23 -13.26 7.74
CA GLY A 109 1.23 -13.31 7.72
C GLY A 109 1.87 -12.49 6.58
N SER A 110 3.05 -12.92 6.17
CA SER A 110 3.78 -12.36 5.03
C SER A 110 3.10 -12.73 3.69
N GLY A 111 3.37 -11.97 2.63
CA GLY A 111 2.85 -12.23 1.27
C GLY A 111 1.52 -11.53 0.94
N ALA A 112 0.95 -10.79 1.89
CA ALA A 112 -0.24 -10.00 1.59
C ALA A 112 0.08 -8.83 0.65
N PRO A 113 -0.76 -8.55 -0.37
CA PRO A 113 -0.60 -7.36 -1.21
C PRO A 113 -0.55 -6.08 -0.36
N LEU A 114 0.33 -5.14 -0.67
CA LEU A 114 0.35 -3.85 0.01
C LEU A 114 -0.94 -3.07 -0.25
N SER A 115 -1.47 -2.42 0.78
CA SER A 115 -2.68 -1.58 0.64
C SER A 115 -2.53 -0.46 -0.39
N ILE A 116 -1.31 0.08 -0.56
CA ILE A 116 -1.00 1.07 -1.59
C ILE A 116 -1.09 0.46 -2.99
N ALA A 117 -0.57 -0.75 -3.18
CA ALA A 117 -0.63 -1.44 -4.46
C ALA A 117 -2.07 -1.74 -4.89
N LEU A 118 -2.95 -2.16 -3.97
CA LEU A 118 -4.39 -2.30 -4.26
C LEU A 118 -5.03 -0.97 -4.68
N THR A 119 -4.64 0.14 -4.05
CA THR A 119 -5.15 1.47 -4.44
C THR A 119 -4.70 1.85 -5.85
N VAL A 120 -3.45 1.60 -6.19
CA VAL A 120 -2.91 1.89 -7.53
C VAL A 120 -3.47 0.92 -8.58
N ALA A 121 -3.66 -0.35 -8.23
CA ALA A 121 -4.36 -1.30 -9.10
C ALA A 121 -5.80 -0.83 -9.43
N ALA A 122 -6.47 -0.22 -8.46
CA ALA A 122 -7.79 0.37 -8.72
C ALA A 122 -7.72 1.59 -9.66
N LEU A 123 -6.70 2.45 -9.52
CA LEU A 123 -6.47 3.55 -10.47
C LEU A 123 -6.28 3.07 -11.91
N ASN A 124 -5.61 1.91 -12.07
CA ASN A 124 -5.27 1.39 -13.38
C ASN A 124 -6.42 0.60 -14.03
N TRP A 125 -7.18 -0.17 -13.24
CA TRP A 125 -8.06 -1.21 -13.81
C TRP A 125 -9.49 -1.20 -13.29
N PHE A 126 -9.83 -0.41 -12.27
CA PHE A 126 -11.21 -0.33 -11.80
C PHE A 126 -12.09 0.40 -12.81
N LYS A 127 -13.29 -0.17 -13.05
CA LYS A 127 -14.34 0.46 -13.84
C LYS A 127 -15.63 0.44 -13.02
N PRO A 128 -16.31 1.59 -12.88
CA PRO A 128 -17.60 1.65 -12.22
C PRO A 128 -18.64 0.78 -12.93
N ASN A 129 -19.61 0.27 -12.18
CA ASN A 129 -20.72 -0.50 -12.71
C ASN A 129 -22.03 -0.09 -12.04
N PHE A 130 -23.02 0.23 -12.87
CA PHE A 130 -24.36 0.65 -12.46
C PHE A 130 -25.41 -0.18 -13.18
N ASN A 131 -26.54 -0.41 -12.53
CA ASN A 131 -27.69 -1.04 -13.18
C ASN A 131 -28.47 -0.03 -14.05
N ASN A 132 -29.50 -0.53 -14.74
CA ASN A 132 -30.34 0.29 -15.61
C ASN A 132 -31.09 1.44 -14.89
N SER A 133 -31.19 1.37 -13.56
CA SER A 133 -31.80 2.40 -12.72
C SER A 133 -30.75 3.38 -12.14
N GLY A 134 -29.50 3.35 -12.62
CA GLY A 134 -28.42 4.20 -12.14
C GLY A 134 -27.90 3.85 -10.72
N LYS A 135 -28.27 2.67 -10.17
CA LYS A 135 -27.77 2.25 -8.85
C LYS A 135 -26.42 1.52 -8.98
N PRO A 136 -25.46 1.79 -8.10
CA PRO A 136 -24.15 1.13 -8.12
C PRO A 136 -24.28 -0.36 -7.82
N VAL A 137 -23.60 -1.20 -8.63
CA VAL A 137 -23.51 -2.65 -8.45
C VAL A 137 -22.10 -3.01 -8.02
N ASP A 138 -21.79 -2.80 -6.73
CA ASP A 138 -20.43 -2.90 -6.19
C ASP A 138 -19.82 -4.30 -6.39
N LEU A 139 -20.64 -5.38 -6.26
CA LEU A 139 -20.15 -6.74 -6.45
C LEU A 139 -19.64 -6.97 -7.87
N LEU A 140 -20.42 -6.52 -8.88
CA LEU A 140 -20.03 -6.67 -10.28
C LEU A 140 -18.81 -5.79 -10.63
N ALA A 141 -18.76 -4.57 -10.10
CA ALA A 141 -17.60 -3.70 -10.25
C ALA A 141 -16.33 -4.33 -9.65
N MET A 142 -16.45 -4.99 -8.49
CA MET A 142 -15.32 -5.70 -7.86
C MET A 142 -14.92 -6.94 -8.66
N LEU A 143 -15.87 -7.73 -9.15
CA LEU A 143 -15.59 -8.91 -9.99
C LEU A 143 -14.81 -8.50 -11.23
N ASN A 144 -15.34 -7.55 -11.99
CA ASN A 144 -14.69 -7.04 -13.21
C ASN A 144 -13.28 -6.48 -12.92
N TRP A 145 -13.11 -5.81 -11.78
CA TRP A 145 -11.80 -5.30 -11.38
C TRP A 145 -10.81 -6.42 -11.05
N VAL A 146 -11.22 -7.44 -10.30
CA VAL A 146 -10.37 -8.60 -9.98
C VAL A 146 -10.01 -9.38 -11.26
N GLU A 147 -10.95 -9.59 -12.16
CA GLU A 147 -10.70 -10.22 -13.47
C GLU A 147 -9.71 -9.40 -14.31
N ALA A 148 -9.85 -8.07 -14.33
CA ALA A 148 -8.90 -7.19 -15.01
C ALA A 148 -7.49 -7.29 -14.41
N MET A 149 -7.36 -7.41 -13.08
CA MET A 149 -6.07 -7.64 -12.42
C MET A 149 -5.49 -9.02 -12.76
N LEU A 150 -6.32 -10.07 -12.77
CA LEU A 150 -5.87 -11.42 -13.12
C LEU A 150 -5.28 -11.49 -14.53
N GLY A 151 -5.88 -10.77 -15.47
CA GLY A 151 -5.36 -10.65 -16.84
C GLY A 151 -4.02 -9.89 -16.98
N GLN A 152 -3.52 -9.28 -15.90
CA GLN A 152 -2.25 -8.54 -15.90
C GLN A 152 -1.09 -9.31 -15.26
N PHE A 153 -1.34 -10.52 -14.76
CA PHE A 153 -0.26 -11.35 -14.25
C PHE A 153 0.69 -11.75 -15.38
N THR A 154 1.99 -11.68 -15.10
CA THR A 154 3.06 -12.06 -16.01
C THR A 154 4.04 -12.97 -15.28
N TYR A 155 4.76 -13.81 -16.03
CA TYR A 155 5.84 -14.60 -15.47
C TYR A 155 7.10 -13.76 -15.33
N GLU A 156 7.71 -13.83 -14.15
CA GLU A 156 8.99 -13.19 -13.83
C GLU A 156 9.93 -14.21 -13.19
N TRP A 157 11.20 -14.15 -13.54
CA TRP A 157 12.22 -14.95 -12.87
C TRP A 157 12.87 -14.17 -11.73
N SER A 158 13.06 -14.82 -10.59
CA SER A 158 13.86 -14.28 -9.50
C SER A 158 14.83 -15.34 -8.99
N GLN A 159 15.96 -14.90 -8.43
CA GLN A 159 16.94 -15.81 -7.84
C GLN A 159 16.40 -16.57 -6.63
N ALA A 160 15.46 -15.97 -5.89
CA ALA A 160 14.89 -16.55 -4.68
C ALA A 160 13.78 -17.57 -4.97
N ASP A 161 12.96 -17.34 -6.01
CA ASP A 161 11.72 -18.10 -6.24
C ASP A 161 11.68 -18.78 -7.63
N GLY A 162 12.71 -18.61 -8.46
CA GLY A 162 12.69 -19.08 -9.84
C GLY A 162 11.67 -18.33 -10.69
N MET A 163 11.06 -19.05 -11.66
CA MET A 163 9.98 -18.52 -12.49
C MET A 163 8.67 -18.52 -11.70
N HIS A 164 8.03 -17.36 -11.56
CA HIS A 164 6.77 -17.22 -10.82
C HIS A 164 5.86 -16.19 -11.47
N GLU A 165 4.57 -16.35 -11.27
CA GLU A 165 3.57 -15.37 -11.70
C GLU A 165 3.58 -14.15 -10.79
N ARG A 166 3.45 -12.97 -11.40
CA ARG A 166 3.48 -11.71 -10.68
C ARG A 166 2.59 -10.65 -11.33
N LEU A 167 1.90 -9.89 -10.49
CA LEU A 167 1.22 -8.65 -10.88
C LEU A 167 2.12 -7.46 -10.59
N LYS A 168 2.56 -6.76 -11.63
CA LYS A 168 3.34 -5.51 -11.49
C LYS A 168 2.41 -4.31 -11.35
N VAL A 169 2.57 -3.57 -10.26
CA VAL A 169 1.81 -2.34 -9.99
C VAL A 169 2.80 -1.22 -9.73
N MET A 170 3.01 -0.37 -10.75
CA MET A 170 3.92 0.79 -10.66
C MET A 170 3.19 1.98 -10.06
N LEU A 171 3.84 2.72 -9.16
CA LEU A 171 3.32 4.00 -8.69
C LEU A 171 3.20 4.98 -9.85
N PRO A 172 2.05 5.65 -10.03
CA PRO A 172 1.84 6.62 -11.11
C PRO A 172 2.48 7.99 -10.81
N VAL A 173 3.17 8.10 -9.69
CA VAL A 173 3.87 9.30 -9.22
C VAL A 173 5.25 8.95 -8.71
N ALA A 174 6.12 9.94 -8.50
CA ALA A 174 7.44 9.71 -7.93
C ALA A 174 7.36 8.91 -6.62
N PRO A 175 8.21 7.89 -6.46
CA PRO A 175 9.41 7.56 -7.24
C PRO A 175 9.17 6.72 -8.51
N TYR A 176 7.94 6.49 -8.95
CA TYR A 176 7.58 5.66 -10.13
C TYR A 176 8.09 4.21 -10.05
N THR A 177 8.27 3.72 -8.83
CA THR A 177 8.76 2.37 -8.57
C THR A 177 7.60 1.45 -8.15
N GLU A 178 7.84 0.16 -8.23
CA GLU A 178 6.95 -0.78 -7.57
C GLU A 178 7.03 -0.62 -6.04
N PRO A 179 5.92 -0.81 -5.32
CA PRO A 179 5.97 -1.06 -3.89
C PRO A 179 6.91 -2.23 -3.58
N PRO A 180 7.53 -2.30 -2.39
CA PRO A 180 8.52 -3.32 -2.05
C PRO A 180 8.11 -4.73 -2.45
N ARG A 181 9.04 -5.50 -3.03
CA ARG A 181 8.79 -6.80 -3.69
C ARG A 181 8.12 -7.87 -2.85
N ASP A 182 8.20 -7.79 -1.53
CA ASP A 182 7.65 -8.81 -0.61
C ASP A 182 6.11 -8.87 -0.58
N SER A 183 5.43 -8.02 -1.35
CA SER A 183 4.00 -7.77 -1.23
C SER A 183 3.09 -8.51 -2.23
N TRP A 184 3.63 -9.15 -3.27
CA TRP A 184 2.84 -9.83 -4.31
C TRP A 184 3.38 -11.23 -4.61
N ARG A 185 3.48 -12.09 -3.59
CA ARG A 185 3.70 -13.51 -3.84
C ARG A 185 2.35 -14.17 -4.05
N PRO A 186 2.12 -14.88 -5.14
CA PRO A 186 1.00 -15.80 -5.18
C PRO A 186 1.18 -16.78 -4.04
N VAL A 187 0.23 -16.84 -3.12
CA VAL A 187 0.12 -17.97 -2.21
C VAL A 187 -0.08 -19.17 -3.13
N GLY A 188 0.92 -20.06 -3.17
CA GLY A 188 0.85 -21.22 -4.04
C GLY A 188 -0.48 -21.91 -3.85
N LEU A 189 -1.11 -22.29 -4.94
CA LEU A 189 -2.36 -23.08 -5.00
C LEU A 189 -2.28 -24.43 -4.24
N SER A 190 -1.16 -24.75 -3.60
CA SER A 190 -0.95 -25.98 -2.82
C SER A 190 -1.59 -25.98 -1.44
N GLN A 191 -2.27 -24.91 -1.00
CA GLN A 191 -3.04 -24.88 0.25
C GLN A 191 -4.50 -24.43 0.04
N ALA A 192 -5.10 -24.78 -1.08
CA ALA A 192 -6.54 -24.93 -1.18
C ALA A 192 -6.91 -26.20 -0.40
N THR A 193 -6.82 -26.11 0.92
CA THR A 193 -7.42 -27.12 1.80
C THR A 193 -8.90 -27.14 1.51
N THR A 194 -9.35 -28.20 0.89
CA THR A 194 -10.71 -28.68 0.81
C THR A 194 -11.46 -28.33 2.10
N MET A 195 -12.25 -27.27 2.08
CA MET A 195 -13.35 -27.17 3.01
C MET A 195 -14.46 -28.05 2.42
N ALA A 196 -14.51 -29.29 2.93
CA ALA A 196 -15.64 -30.17 2.77
C ALA A 196 -16.88 -29.48 3.38
N VAL A 197 -17.97 -29.63 2.68
CA VAL A 197 -19.38 -29.32 2.94
C VAL A 197 -19.79 -29.69 4.37
#